data_939bd60b993946d2c569ac965c65d7f2
#
_entry.id   939bd60b993946d2c569ac965c65d7f2
#
_cell.length_a   1.000
_cell.length_b   1.000
_cell.length_c   1.000
_cell.angle_alpha   90.00
_cell.angle_beta   90.00
_cell.angle_gamma   90.00
#
_symmetry.space_group_name_H-M   'P 1'
#
loop_
_entity.id
_entity.type
_entity.pdbx_description
1 polymer ?
#
loop_
_entity_poly.entity_id
_entity_poly.type
_entity_poly.pdbx_seq_one_letter_code
_entity_poly.pdbx_strand_id
1 'polypeptide(L)'
;VRQTRGASDGSPANRTVSRTVAVWDLPLRLWHWLLAISVLIAWFTPPAYDGLHRIVGYTVIGLLAFRLIWGFMGSRYSRFRMVGVRLRAAPYYLWNLRRGITGRYIGLNPAGTVMLVALLSSLIVSTITGAMSVTVTFFGVWWVEDTHHYSSDAVIILVVLHVLGVLLMGILQRENLIRAMFSGRKHIRNRP
;
A
#
# COMPACT_ATOMS: atom_id res chain seq x y z
N VAL A 1 41.34 52.16 30.11
CA VAL A 1 40.14 51.79 29.36
C VAL A 1 40.23 50.28 29.13
N ARG A 2 39.44 49.48 29.86
CA ARG A 2 39.45 48.04 29.86
C ARG A 2 38.27 47.57 28.94
N GLN A 3 38.60 47.04 27.75
CA GLN A 3 37.61 46.38 26.90
C GLN A 3 37.45 44.90 27.33
N THR A 4 36.33 44.60 27.93
CA THR A 4 35.85 43.22 28.11
C THR A 4 35.19 42.76 26.84
N ARG A 5 35.86 41.86 26.08
CA ARG A 5 35.23 41.08 25.00
C ARG A 5 34.38 39.95 25.64
N GLY A 6 33.07 40.15 25.60
CA GLY A 6 32.14 39.03 25.81
C GLY A 6 32.16 38.13 24.59
N ALA A 7 32.74 36.93 24.72
CA ALA A 7 32.61 35.88 23.75
C ALA A 7 31.17 35.31 23.88
N SER A 8 30.31 35.62 22.92
CA SER A 8 29.06 34.89 22.74
C SER A 8 29.37 33.52 22.10
N ASP A 9 29.44 32.52 22.93
CA ASP A 9 29.53 31.12 22.51
C ASP A 9 28.20 30.71 21.86
N GLY A 10 28.10 31.02 20.57
CA GLY A 10 27.00 30.64 19.70
C GLY A 10 27.20 29.21 19.21
N SER A 11 27.14 28.23 20.11
CA SER A 11 27.02 26.82 19.69
C SER A 11 25.80 26.68 18.80
N PRO A 12 25.93 26.22 17.54
CA PRO A 12 24.78 25.97 16.69
C PRO A 12 23.99 24.81 17.30
N ALA A 13 22.96 25.17 18.07
CA ALA A 13 22.01 24.21 18.60
C ALA A 13 21.59 23.30 17.43
N ASN A 14 21.87 22.01 17.56
CA ASN A 14 21.57 20.93 16.64
C ASN A 14 20.06 20.89 16.40
N ARG A 15 19.59 21.79 15.48
CA ARG A 15 18.19 21.84 15.07
C ARG A 15 17.92 20.60 14.24
N THR A 16 17.34 19.58 14.85
CA THR A 16 16.75 18.46 14.13
C THR A 16 15.69 18.97 13.17
N VAL A 17 16.10 19.20 11.92
CA VAL A 17 15.19 19.68 10.87
C VAL A 17 14.27 18.53 10.50
N SER A 18 13.05 18.54 11.01
CA SER A 18 11.99 17.65 10.56
C SER A 18 11.41 18.18 9.26
N ARG A 19 11.58 17.43 8.18
CA ARG A 19 11.01 17.78 6.87
C ARG A 19 9.76 16.97 6.59
N THR A 20 8.66 17.63 6.29
CA THR A 20 7.41 16.97 5.86
C THR A 20 7.39 16.88 4.34
N VAL A 21 7.25 15.67 3.80
CA VAL A 21 7.18 15.41 2.36
C VAL A 21 5.80 14.87 2.02
N ALA A 22 5.13 15.44 1.01
CA ALA A 22 3.93 14.88 0.44
C ALA A 22 4.29 13.62 -0.38
N VAL A 23 3.76 12.46 0.02
CA VAL A 23 4.09 11.16 -0.59
C VAL A 23 2.90 10.58 -1.35
N TRP A 24 1.69 10.72 -0.80
CA TRP A 24 0.48 10.15 -1.35
C TRP A 24 -0.50 11.23 -1.78
N ASP A 25 -0.85 11.22 -3.07
CA ASP A 25 -1.87 12.13 -3.61
C ASP A 25 -3.27 11.75 -3.13
N LEU A 26 -4.19 12.70 -3.16
CA LEU A 26 -5.57 12.52 -2.69
C LEU A 26 -6.31 11.42 -3.47
N PRO A 27 -6.24 11.35 -4.82
CA PRO A 27 -6.89 10.29 -5.57
C PRO A 27 -6.44 8.88 -5.16
N LEU A 28 -5.13 8.67 -4.92
CA LEU A 28 -4.61 7.38 -4.50
C LEU A 28 -5.08 7.00 -3.09
N ARG A 29 -5.21 7.97 -2.19
CA ARG A 29 -5.67 7.75 -0.82
C ARG A 29 -7.15 7.38 -0.79
N LEU A 30 -7.99 8.10 -1.52
CA LEU A 30 -9.42 7.79 -1.65
C LEU A 30 -9.62 6.41 -2.28
N TRP A 31 -8.90 6.13 -3.37
CA TRP A 31 -8.90 4.82 -4.00
C TRP A 31 -8.56 3.70 -3.02
N HIS A 32 -7.50 3.86 -2.23
CA HIS A 32 -7.06 2.85 -1.27
C HIS A 32 -8.14 2.54 -0.23
N TRP A 33 -8.73 3.56 0.37
CA TRP A 33 -9.75 3.35 1.40
C TRP A 33 -11.05 2.80 0.83
N LEU A 34 -11.48 3.27 -0.34
CA LEU A 34 -12.64 2.72 -1.04
C LEU A 34 -12.42 1.24 -1.40
N LEU A 35 -11.24 0.91 -1.91
CA LEU A 35 -10.90 -0.49 -2.21
C LEU A 35 -10.90 -1.36 -0.95
N ALA A 36 -10.26 -0.92 0.13
CA ALA A 36 -10.20 -1.66 1.38
C ALA A 36 -11.61 -1.93 1.94
N ILE A 37 -12.48 -0.91 1.97
CA ILE A 37 -13.86 -1.04 2.43
C ILE A 37 -14.64 -1.99 1.51
N SER A 38 -14.52 -1.85 0.19
CA SER A 38 -15.21 -2.71 -0.78
C SER A 38 -14.80 -4.18 -0.63
N VAL A 39 -13.50 -4.46 -0.47
CA VAL A 39 -13.00 -5.84 -0.26
C VAL A 39 -13.58 -6.43 1.03
N LEU A 40 -13.61 -5.68 2.13
CA LEU A 40 -14.19 -6.14 3.38
C LEU A 40 -15.69 -6.39 3.26
N ILE A 41 -16.44 -5.49 2.61
CA ILE A 41 -17.87 -5.69 2.37
C ILE A 41 -18.09 -6.95 1.54
N ALA A 42 -17.37 -7.13 0.43
CA ALA A 42 -17.49 -8.31 -0.42
C ALA A 42 -17.23 -9.61 0.35
N TRP A 43 -16.20 -9.63 1.20
CA TRP A 43 -15.83 -10.79 2.00
C TRP A 43 -16.89 -11.15 3.06
N PHE A 44 -17.41 -10.15 3.76
CA PHE A 44 -18.40 -10.38 4.83
C PHE A 44 -19.84 -10.44 4.35
N THR A 45 -20.09 -10.30 3.04
CA THR A 45 -21.45 -10.40 2.50
C THR A 45 -21.91 -11.87 2.46
N PRO A 46 -22.97 -12.25 3.22
CA PRO A 46 -23.49 -13.60 3.20
C PRO A 46 -24.03 -14.00 1.83
N PRO A 47 -24.07 -15.30 1.49
CA PRO A 47 -24.63 -15.79 0.20
C PRO A 47 -26.05 -15.34 -0.09
N ALA A 48 -26.86 -15.09 0.95
CA ALA A 48 -28.22 -14.55 0.82
C ALA A 48 -28.29 -13.15 0.18
N TYR A 49 -27.18 -12.41 0.18
CA TYR A 49 -27.07 -11.05 -0.39
C TYR A 49 -26.19 -11.01 -1.64
N ASP A 50 -26.31 -12.02 -2.50
CA ASP A 50 -25.54 -12.15 -3.74
C ASP A 50 -25.56 -10.88 -4.62
N GLY A 51 -26.70 -10.18 -4.69
CA GLY A 51 -26.81 -8.90 -5.40
C GLY A 51 -25.85 -7.83 -4.87
N LEU A 52 -25.67 -7.73 -3.55
CA LEU A 52 -24.73 -6.79 -2.94
C LEU A 52 -23.30 -7.20 -3.24
N HIS A 53 -22.96 -8.50 -3.11
CA HIS A 53 -21.64 -9.03 -3.44
C HIS A 53 -21.24 -8.67 -4.88
N ARG A 54 -22.15 -8.86 -5.85
CA ARG A 54 -21.92 -8.51 -7.26
C ARG A 54 -21.70 -7.02 -7.49
N ILE A 55 -22.53 -6.16 -6.89
CA ILE A 55 -22.38 -4.70 -7.00
C ILE A 55 -21.02 -4.26 -6.47
N VAL A 56 -20.63 -4.76 -5.31
CA VAL A 56 -19.33 -4.44 -4.70
C VAL A 56 -18.18 -5.03 -5.53
N GLY A 57 -18.33 -6.23 -6.09
CA GLY A 57 -17.35 -6.84 -6.99
C GLY A 57 -17.09 -5.99 -8.24
N TYR A 58 -18.16 -5.50 -8.91
CA TYR A 58 -18.03 -4.57 -10.04
C TYR A 58 -17.41 -3.23 -9.62
N THR A 59 -17.70 -2.75 -8.41
CA THR A 59 -17.03 -1.56 -7.87
C THR A 59 -15.53 -1.78 -7.73
N VAL A 60 -15.09 -2.96 -7.23
CA VAL A 60 -13.68 -3.32 -7.15
C VAL A 60 -13.04 -3.36 -8.54
N ILE A 61 -13.71 -3.92 -9.56
CA ILE A 61 -13.22 -3.88 -10.95
C ILE A 61 -12.98 -2.45 -11.42
N GLY A 62 -13.94 -1.55 -11.20
CA GLY A 62 -13.79 -0.13 -11.54
C GLY A 62 -12.62 0.54 -10.82
N LEU A 63 -12.45 0.23 -9.53
CA LEU A 63 -11.32 0.73 -8.73
C LEU A 63 -9.98 0.18 -9.23
N LEU A 64 -9.90 -1.08 -9.63
CA LEU A 64 -8.70 -1.68 -10.22
C LEU A 64 -8.36 -1.03 -11.56
N ALA A 65 -9.34 -0.81 -12.43
CA ALA A 65 -9.16 -0.10 -13.70
C ALA A 65 -8.62 1.32 -13.46
N PHE A 66 -9.23 2.07 -12.51
CA PHE A 66 -8.72 3.37 -12.10
C PHE A 66 -7.26 3.29 -11.63
N ARG A 67 -6.91 2.31 -10.81
CA ARG A 67 -5.53 2.13 -10.29
C ARG A 67 -4.53 1.86 -11.41
N LEU A 68 -4.91 1.05 -12.40
CA LEU A 68 -4.06 0.78 -13.56
C LEU A 68 -3.80 2.08 -14.34
N ILE A 69 -4.84 2.83 -14.67
CA ILE A 69 -4.72 4.12 -15.38
C ILE A 69 -3.87 5.10 -14.55
N TRP A 70 -4.20 5.28 -13.27
CA TRP A 70 -3.49 6.19 -12.36
C TRP A 70 -2.03 5.77 -12.13
N GLY A 71 -1.72 4.49 -12.23
CA GLY A 71 -0.37 3.95 -12.16
C GLY A 71 0.54 4.43 -13.29
N PHE A 72 -0.02 4.84 -14.43
CA PHE A 72 0.74 5.44 -15.55
C PHE A 72 0.72 6.98 -15.52
N MET A 73 -0.43 7.59 -15.19
CA MET A 73 -0.67 9.04 -15.30
C MET A 73 -0.46 9.79 -13.97
N GLY A 74 -0.54 9.11 -12.84
CA GLY A 74 -0.55 9.70 -11.51
C GLY A 74 0.76 10.39 -11.09
N SER A 75 0.83 10.77 -9.81
CA SER A 75 1.98 11.46 -9.22
C SER A 75 3.26 10.60 -9.24
N ARG A 76 4.42 11.24 -9.07
CA ARG A 76 5.74 10.58 -9.14
C ARG A 76 5.85 9.32 -8.27
N TYR A 77 5.20 9.30 -7.10
CA TYR A 77 5.27 8.18 -6.14
C TYR A 77 4.17 7.13 -6.34
N SER A 78 3.10 7.45 -7.12
CA SER A 78 2.01 6.53 -7.46
C SER A 78 2.26 5.73 -8.75
N ARG A 79 3.26 6.11 -9.56
CA ARG A 79 3.56 5.47 -10.85
C ARG A 79 4.21 4.10 -10.72
N PHE A 80 3.81 3.18 -11.59
CA PHE A 80 4.38 1.83 -11.70
C PHE A 80 5.83 1.79 -12.19
N ARG A 81 6.36 2.89 -12.75
CA ARG A 81 7.75 2.96 -13.26
C ARG A 81 8.79 2.47 -12.23
N MET A 82 8.54 2.71 -10.93
CA MET A 82 9.45 2.29 -9.88
C MET A 82 9.22 0.86 -9.39
N VAL A 83 8.11 0.23 -9.79
CA VAL A 83 7.73 -1.12 -9.32
C VAL A 83 8.77 -2.14 -9.77
N GLY A 84 9.14 -2.15 -11.05
CA GLY A 84 10.12 -3.11 -11.58
C GLY A 84 11.49 -3.03 -10.92
N VAL A 85 11.99 -1.81 -10.68
CA VAL A 85 13.29 -1.58 -10.00
C VAL A 85 13.22 -2.08 -8.55
N ARG A 86 12.13 -1.79 -7.85
CA ARG A 86 11.95 -2.18 -6.45
C ARG A 86 11.71 -3.66 -6.27
N LEU A 87 11.02 -4.32 -7.21
CA LEU A 87 10.85 -5.78 -7.20
C LEU A 87 12.20 -6.49 -7.32
N ARG A 88 13.08 -6.03 -8.21
CA ARG A 88 14.45 -6.59 -8.33
C ARG A 88 15.27 -6.41 -7.06
N ALA A 89 15.05 -5.33 -6.34
CA ALA A 89 15.73 -5.06 -5.07
C ALA A 89 15.12 -5.80 -3.86
N ALA A 90 13.94 -6.42 -4.01
CA ALA A 90 13.20 -7.02 -2.91
C ALA A 90 13.94 -8.16 -2.19
N PRO A 91 14.59 -9.14 -2.88
CA PRO A 91 15.31 -10.22 -2.22
C PRO A 91 16.43 -9.69 -1.32
N TYR A 92 17.23 -8.75 -1.82
CA TYR A 92 18.31 -8.11 -1.06
C TYR A 92 17.76 -7.30 0.13
N TYR A 93 16.67 -6.57 -0.08
CA TYR A 93 16.02 -5.82 0.99
C TYR A 93 15.49 -6.73 2.10
N LEU A 94 14.81 -7.82 1.77
CA LEU A 94 14.29 -8.79 2.74
C LEU A 94 15.41 -9.48 3.51
N TRP A 95 16.53 -9.79 2.85
CA TRP A 95 17.72 -10.34 3.50
C TRP A 95 18.30 -9.38 4.54
N ASN A 96 18.45 -8.10 4.18
CA ASN A 96 18.93 -7.07 5.10
C ASN A 96 17.95 -6.82 6.25
N LEU A 97 16.64 -6.87 5.98
CA LEU A 97 15.61 -6.72 7.01
C LEU A 97 15.71 -7.80 8.09
N ARG A 98 15.99 -9.05 7.72
CA ARG A 98 16.25 -10.15 8.66
C ARG A 98 17.47 -9.88 9.56
N ARG A 99 18.42 -9.09 9.09
CA ARG A 99 19.63 -8.67 9.84
C ARG A 99 19.39 -7.38 10.63
N GLY A 100 18.17 -6.89 10.73
CA GLY A 100 17.85 -5.64 11.41
C GLY A 100 18.26 -4.36 10.66
N ILE A 101 18.74 -4.47 9.41
CA ILE A 101 19.16 -3.34 8.61
C ILE A 101 17.95 -2.83 7.83
N THR A 102 17.38 -1.71 8.26
CA THR A 102 16.22 -1.08 7.60
C THR A 102 16.67 0.14 6.80
N GLY A 103 16.59 0.05 5.47
CA GLY A 103 16.74 1.22 4.59
C GLY A 103 15.50 2.14 4.69
N ARG A 104 15.71 3.44 4.76
CA ARG A 104 14.61 4.42 4.69
C ARG A 104 14.26 4.72 3.25
N TYR A 105 12.98 4.56 2.91
CA TYR A 105 12.45 4.84 1.57
C TYR A 105 11.41 5.96 1.64
N ILE A 106 11.52 6.91 0.70
CA ILE A 106 10.44 7.86 0.44
C ILE A 106 9.42 7.13 -0.48
N GLY A 107 8.19 6.98 0.00
CA GLY A 107 7.16 6.18 -0.67
C GLY A 107 7.25 4.68 -0.34
N LEU A 108 6.93 3.83 -1.31
CA LEU A 108 6.88 2.38 -1.14
C LEU A 108 8.28 1.79 -0.99
N ASN A 109 8.53 0.94 0.01
CA ASN A 109 9.77 0.17 0.10
C ASN A 109 9.68 -1.12 -0.78
N PRO A 110 10.78 -1.85 -1.01
CA PRO A 110 10.75 -3.06 -1.83
C PRO A 110 9.78 -4.13 -1.34
N ALA A 111 9.68 -4.36 -0.02
CA ALA A 111 8.71 -5.33 0.53
C ALA A 111 7.26 -4.88 0.31
N GLY A 112 6.95 -3.59 0.51
CA GLY A 112 5.64 -3.02 0.19
C GLY A 112 5.32 -3.08 -1.31
N THR A 113 6.34 -3.05 -2.18
CA THR A 113 6.14 -3.22 -3.63
C THR A 113 5.75 -4.66 -3.98
N VAL A 114 6.37 -5.67 -3.36
CA VAL A 114 5.96 -7.08 -3.51
C VAL A 114 4.52 -7.25 -3.04
N MET A 115 4.18 -6.72 -1.87
CA MET A 115 2.83 -6.78 -1.33
C MET A 115 1.81 -6.09 -2.25
N LEU A 116 2.13 -4.93 -2.81
CA LEU A 116 1.28 -4.24 -3.78
C LEU A 116 0.99 -5.12 -5.00
N VAL A 117 2.03 -5.72 -5.58
CA VAL A 117 1.88 -6.59 -6.76
C VAL A 117 1.07 -7.83 -6.41
N ALA A 118 1.34 -8.49 -5.29
CA ALA A 118 0.61 -9.67 -4.84
C ALA A 118 -0.88 -9.36 -4.64
N LEU A 119 -1.22 -8.29 -3.92
CA LEU A 119 -2.61 -7.87 -3.69
C LEU A 119 -3.32 -7.53 -5.00
N LEU A 120 -2.70 -6.72 -5.87
CA LEU A 120 -3.33 -6.35 -7.14
C LEU A 120 -3.54 -7.57 -8.04
N SER A 121 -2.56 -8.48 -8.13
CA SER A 121 -2.68 -9.70 -8.95
C SER A 121 -3.80 -10.60 -8.42
N SER A 122 -3.85 -10.85 -7.12
CA SER A 122 -4.91 -11.69 -6.51
C SER A 122 -6.30 -11.06 -6.69
N LEU A 123 -6.43 -9.73 -6.50
CA LEU A 123 -7.69 -9.02 -6.74
C LEU A 123 -8.12 -9.07 -8.20
N ILE A 124 -7.20 -8.93 -9.16
CA ILE A 124 -7.51 -9.04 -10.59
C ILE A 124 -8.02 -10.44 -10.92
N VAL A 125 -7.35 -11.49 -10.44
CA VAL A 125 -7.79 -12.88 -10.66
C VAL A 125 -9.16 -13.10 -10.03
N SER A 126 -9.34 -12.72 -8.76
CA SER A 126 -10.61 -12.89 -8.04
C SER A 126 -11.77 -12.15 -8.74
N THR A 127 -11.56 -10.89 -9.13
CA THR A 127 -12.64 -10.12 -9.77
C THR A 127 -12.97 -10.59 -11.20
N ILE A 128 -11.97 -11.03 -11.98
CA ILE A 128 -12.21 -11.59 -13.32
C ILE A 128 -12.98 -12.89 -13.19
N THR A 129 -12.55 -13.82 -12.34
CA THR A 129 -13.25 -15.11 -12.18
C THR A 129 -14.63 -14.95 -11.56
N GLY A 130 -14.79 -14.02 -10.59
CA GLY A 130 -16.10 -13.66 -10.05
C GLY A 130 -17.05 -13.05 -11.10
N ALA A 131 -16.54 -12.22 -12.00
CA ALA A 131 -17.34 -11.70 -13.12
C ALA A 131 -17.67 -12.81 -14.15
N MET A 132 -16.76 -13.76 -14.39
CA MET A 132 -17.00 -14.89 -15.26
C MET A 132 -18.08 -15.83 -14.70
N SER A 133 -18.06 -16.13 -13.41
CA SER A 133 -18.98 -17.09 -12.77
C SER A 133 -20.47 -16.72 -12.90
N VAL A 134 -20.78 -15.43 -13.12
CA VAL A 134 -22.16 -14.96 -13.33
C VAL A 134 -22.56 -14.87 -14.80
N THR A 135 -21.70 -15.26 -15.73
CA THR A 135 -22.01 -15.27 -17.17
C THR A 135 -22.61 -16.63 -17.59
N VAL A 136 -23.47 -16.61 -18.61
CA VAL A 136 -24.10 -17.85 -19.13
C VAL A 136 -23.06 -18.90 -19.54
N THR A 137 -21.94 -18.49 -20.10
CA THR A 137 -20.88 -19.39 -20.60
C THR A 137 -20.13 -20.10 -19.48
N PHE A 138 -19.93 -19.46 -18.32
CA PHE A 138 -19.10 -19.96 -17.24
C PHE A 138 -19.87 -20.26 -15.95
N PHE A 139 -21.20 -20.14 -15.98
CA PHE A 139 -22.04 -20.48 -14.83
C PHE A 139 -21.92 -21.97 -14.47
N GLY A 140 -21.61 -22.26 -13.21
CA GLY A 140 -21.40 -23.64 -12.73
C GLY A 140 -20.11 -24.30 -13.20
N VAL A 141 -19.19 -23.56 -13.83
CA VAL A 141 -17.90 -24.12 -14.26
C VAL A 141 -16.95 -24.16 -13.07
N TRP A 142 -16.69 -25.37 -12.56
CA TRP A 142 -15.98 -25.62 -11.32
C TRP A 142 -14.64 -24.91 -11.18
N TRP A 143 -13.79 -24.88 -12.20
CA TRP A 143 -12.47 -24.24 -12.11
C TRP A 143 -12.57 -22.71 -11.98
N VAL A 144 -13.64 -22.07 -12.50
CA VAL A 144 -13.88 -20.63 -12.38
C VAL A 144 -14.28 -20.30 -10.95
N GLU A 145 -15.21 -21.07 -10.38
CA GLU A 145 -15.68 -20.92 -9.01
C GLU A 145 -14.56 -21.18 -8.01
N ASP A 146 -13.82 -22.28 -8.16
CA ASP A 146 -12.68 -22.62 -7.30
C ASP A 146 -11.58 -21.55 -7.37
N THR A 147 -11.26 -21.04 -8.57
CA THR A 147 -10.27 -19.99 -8.71
C THR A 147 -10.73 -18.71 -8.03
N HIS A 148 -12.01 -18.36 -8.14
CA HIS A 148 -12.59 -17.21 -7.43
C HIS A 148 -12.45 -17.37 -5.91
N HIS A 149 -12.81 -18.53 -5.36
CA HIS A 149 -12.70 -18.81 -3.92
C HIS A 149 -11.25 -18.74 -3.44
N TYR A 150 -10.34 -19.50 -4.05
CA TYR A 150 -8.93 -19.52 -3.62
C TYR A 150 -8.24 -18.16 -3.78
N SER A 151 -8.54 -17.42 -4.85
CA SER A 151 -7.97 -16.07 -5.01
C SER A 151 -8.55 -15.07 -4.01
N SER A 152 -9.83 -15.21 -3.62
CA SER A 152 -10.46 -14.39 -2.58
C SER A 152 -9.88 -14.67 -1.20
N ASP A 153 -9.66 -15.95 -0.87
CA ASP A 153 -8.96 -16.36 0.36
C ASP A 153 -7.54 -15.77 0.39
N ALA A 154 -6.82 -15.86 -0.73
CA ALA A 154 -5.49 -15.29 -0.86
C ALA A 154 -5.50 -13.77 -0.65
N VAL A 155 -6.51 -13.04 -1.16
CA VAL A 155 -6.67 -11.59 -0.92
C VAL A 155 -6.75 -11.30 0.58
N ILE A 156 -7.59 -12.04 1.33
CA ILE A 156 -7.74 -11.79 2.78
C ILE A 156 -6.45 -12.11 3.54
N ILE A 157 -5.79 -13.22 3.22
CA ILE A 157 -4.48 -13.56 3.82
C ILE A 157 -3.47 -12.43 3.54
N LEU A 158 -3.40 -11.95 2.30
CA LEU A 158 -2.52 -10.85 1.92
C LEU A 158 -2.89 -9.52 2.60
N VAL A 159 -4.19 -9.24 2.80
CA VAL A 159 -4.64 -8.06 3.56
C VAL A 159 -4.16 -8.13 5.00
N VAL A 160 -4.30 -9.28 5.67
CA VAL A 160 -3.79 -9.48 7.04
C VAL A 160 -2.27 -9.27 7.07
N LEU A 161 -1.53 -9.90 6.16
CA LEU A 161 -0.08 -9.73 6.05
C LEU A 161 0.32 -8.28 5.73
N HIS A 162 -0.47 -7.58 4.92
CA HIS A 162 -0.26 -6.16 4.61
C HIS A 162 -0.39 -5.29 5.87
N VAL A 163 -1.46 -5.48 6.65
CA VAL A 163 -1.69 -4.74 7.88
C VAL A 163 -0.57 -5.01 8.89
N LEU A 164 -0.21 -6.28 9.09
CA LEU A 164 0.91 -6.66 9.96
C LEU A 164 2.23 -6.05 9.49
N GLY A 165 2.50 -6.06 8.19
CA GLY A 165 3.68 -5.44 7.59
C GLY A 165 3.73 -3.93 7.82
N VAL A 166 2.59 -3.23 7.66
CA VAL A 166 2.48 -1.79 7.94
C VAL A 166 2.75 -1.48 9.40
N LEU A 167 2.19 -2.26 10.34
CA LEU A 167 2.42 -2.10 11.77
C LEU A 167 3.89 -2.36 12.12
N LEU A 168 4.45 -3.47 11.65
CA LEU A 168 5.85 -3.82 11.88
C LEU A 168 6.80 -2.73 11.38
N MET A 169 6.61 -2.29 10.12
CA MET A 169 7.46 -1.22 9.56
C MET A 169 7.24 0.11 10.26
N GLY A 170 6.02 0.39 10.74
CA GLY A 170 5.72 1.55 11.57
C GLY A 170 6.54 1.57 12.86
N ILE A 171 6.63 0.42 13.54
CA ILE A 171 7.41 0.26 14.77
C ILE A 171 8.92 0.36 14.46
N LEU A 172 9.42 -0.38 13.48
CA LEU A 172 10.84 -0.42 13.13
C LEU A 172 11.36 0.94 12.67
N GLN A 173 10.57 1.69 11.91
CA GLN A 173 10.96 3.01 11.39
C GLN A 173 10.57 4.15 12.34
N ARG A 174 9.82 3.86 13.40
CA ARG A 174 9.22 4.85 14.32
C ARG A 174 8.42 5.92 13.58
N GLU A 175 7.66 5.49 12.57
CA GLU A 175 6.82 6.34 11.71
C GLU A 175 5.39 5.81 11.68
N ASN A 176 4.41 6.68 11.81
CA ASN A 176 3.00 6.27 11.70
C ASN A 176 2.58 6.20 10.23
N LEU A 177 2.72 5.02 9.61
CA LEU A 177 2.39 4.78 8.21
C LEU A 177 0.88 4.86 7.94
N ILE A 178 0.05 4.50 8.91
CA ILE A 178 -1.41 4.62 8.81
C ILE A 178 -1.79 6.10 8.73
N ARG A 179 -1.25 6.92 9.63
CA ARG A 179 -1.47 8.38 9.59
C ARG A 179 -0.96 9.00 8.29
N ALA A 180 0.17 8.51 7.76
CA ALA A 180 0.70 8.96 6.48
C ALA A 180 -0.25 8.66 5.32
N MET A 181 -0.99 7.54 5.37
CA MET A 181 -2.01 7.19 4.36
C MET A 181 -3.26 8.08 4.46
N PHE A 182 -3.64 8.53 5.67
CA PHE A 182 -4.73 9.50 5.85
C PHE A 182 -4.33 10.93 5.46
N SER A 183 -3.15 11.40 5.92
CA SER A 183 -2.70 12.79 5.72
C SER A 183 -2.03 13.04 4.37
N GLY A 184 -1.56 11.99 3.68
CA GLY A 184 -0.75 12.07 2.47
C GLY A 184 0.69 12.53 2.72
N ARG A 185 1.07 12.80 3.95
CA ARG A 185 2.36 13.41 4.33
C ARG A 185 3.17 12.46 5.20
N LYS A 186 4.48 12.41 4.96
CA LYS A 186 5.44 11.64 5.74
C LYS A 186 6.41 12.60 6.43
N HIS A 187 6.63 12.42 7.73
CA HIS A 187 7.60 13.19 8.49
C HIS A 187 8.96 12.51 8.43
N ILE A 188 9.93 13.14 7.79
CA ILE A 188 11.30 12.64 7.73
C ILE A 188 12.08 13.35 8.83
N ARG A 189 12.49 12.60 9.84
CA ARG A 189 13.35 13.08 10.91
C ARG A 189 14.80 12.77 10.53
N ASN A 190 15.59 13.77 10.21
CA ASN A 190 17.03 13.59 10.05
C ASN A 190 17.60 13.25 11.44
N ARG A 191 18.20 12.06 11.60
CA ARG A 191 19.09 11.82 12.72
C ARG A 191 20.47 12.36 12.37
N PRO A 192 21.13 13.01 13.32
CA PRO A 192 22.54 13.38 13.17
C PRO A 192 23.40 12.16 12.94
#